data_274095965c7b7ff4c1109f4d792b593d
#
_entry.id   274095965c7b7ff4c1109f4d792b593d
#
_cell.length_a   1.000
_cell.length_b   1.000
_cell.length_c   1.000
_cell.angle_alpha   90.00
_cell.angle_beta   90.00
_cell.angle_gamma   90.00
#
_symmetry.space_group_name_H-M   'P 1'
#
loop_
_entity.id
_entity.type
_entity.pdbx_description
1 polymer ?
#
loop_
_entity_poly.entity_id
_entity_poly.type
_entity_poly.pdbx_seq_one_letter_code
_entity_poly.pdbx_strand_id
1 'polypeptide(L)'
;MKKTMSFFCRITLMILAFVTGASSGVMMAEASNLPDAGKTTAGADGTGGTDGISTETGGRETGDPNFYLSDVDKRIVKIRPMATPIDQISRYAKSSSTNSFEVKYYSVGTREIKCSTNKKLEAMLSGASVSLPVVDLNMFTLDDTIRVVGVSAITKPDGTKYTEDDSNVPDLVLCVCGKDSSTNLPTVYAVNGKMDDSSKQPILVPEIPQGTTLVRMGKACGELDVQTGRFNNIPMPETQYCQNFMIQVEQSTFDKIAAKEVNWNFSDIEEDGVYDMRLAMENTYLFGVKQVIKHIAKDGMNTWFTGGIWWMAGKDIEVGEWDTDKKCAIITDENLVDITKDLFVGTGIGNKRKILFCGSDMLSAFSKIKSEKFRLKDTVEVWNLKFKSWDTDFGEVLTIHHELFDVNGMSDCGFAMDPEYLSKKTHVSWARNVLDLQKAGIRRTDAVVIQEVSCLYLRYAKAHARMRLAKAPAQDLNAA
;
A
#
# COMPACT_ATOMS: atom_id res chain seq x y z
N MET A 1 -19.74 -23.22 20.56
CA MET A 1 -19.90 -22.32 21.73
C MET A 1 -19.10 -22.72 22.96
N LYS A 2 -18.95 -24.00 23.36
CA LYS A 2 -18.16 -24.39 24.55
C LYS A 2 -16.64 -24.22 24.42
N LYS A 3 -16.07 -24.32 23.23
CA LYS A 3 -14.61 -24.16 23.00
C LYS A 3 -14.16 -22.68 22.99
N THR A 4 -14.98 -21.77 22.52
CA THR A 4 -14.70 -20.33 22.50
C THR A 4 -14.78 -19.71 23.90
N MET A 5 -15.70 -20.17 24.72
CA MET A 5 -15.80 -19.72 26.12
C MET A 5 -14.60 -20.14 26.98
N SER A 6 -14.01 -21.32 26.71
CA SER A 6 -12.78 -21.75 27.39
C SER A 6 -11.55 -20.90 27.02
N PHE A 7 -11.49 -20.40 25.79
CA PHE A 7 -10.40 -19.54 25.34
C PHE A 7 -10.46 -18.15 25.97
N PHE A 8 -11.64 -17.54 26.01
CA PHE A 8 -11.83 -16.25 26.67
C PHE A 8 -11.61 -16.31 28.20
N CYS A 9 -12.02 -17.41 28.85
CA CYS A 9 -11.77 -17.61 30.27
C CYS A 9 -10.28 -17.78 30.61
N ARG A 10 -9.50 -18.38 29.71
CA ARG A 10 -8.04 -18.51 29.87
C ARG A 10 -7.32 -17.17 29.65
N ILE A 11 -7.78 -16.34 28.70
CA ILE A 11 -7.21 -15.01 28.48
C ILE A 11 -7.52 -14.09 29.66
N THR A 12 -8.73 -14.10 30.18
CA THR A 12 -9.08 -13.31 31.38
C THR A 12 -8.31 -13.78 32.62
N LEU A 13 -8.06 -15.08 32.78
CA LEU A 13 -7.26 -15.60 33.87
C LEU A 13 -5.77 -15.25 33.71
N MET A 14 -5.24 -15.23 32.47
CA MET A 14 -3.89 -14.73 32.21
C MET A 14 -3.74 -13.23 32.49
N ILE A 15 -4.71 -12.42 32.06
CA ILE A 15 -4.70 -10.97 32.33
C ILE A 15 -4.86 -10.69 33.81
N LEU A 16 -5.70 -11.45 34.52
CA LEU A 16 -5.85 -11.33 35.96
C LEU A 16 -4.60 -11.75 36.73
N ALA A 17 -3.90 -12.80 36.27
CA ALA A 17 -2.63 -13.23 36.83
C ALA A 17 -1.50 -12.20 36.57
N PHE A 18 -1.57 -11.47 35.45
CA PHE A 18 -0.60 -10.40 35.14
C PHE A 18 -0.84 -9.13 35.95
N VAL A 19 -2.10 -8.84 36.30
CA VAL A 19 -2.46 -7.63 37.04
C VAL A 19 -2.41 -7.83 38.58
N THR A 20 -2.59 -9.06 39.09
CA THR A 20 -2.76 -9.26 40.53
C THR A 20 -1.69 -10.04 41.25
N GLY A 21 -0.65 -10.56 40.56
CA GLY A 21 0.17 -11.35 41.43
C GLY A 21 1.41 -12.06 40.93
N ALA A 22 1.72 -12.00 39.65
CA ALA A 22 2.94 -12.63 39.22
C ALA A 22 4.20 -11.85 39.64
N SER A 23 4.07 -10.56 39.89
CA SER A 23 5.19 -9.72 40.36
C SER A 23 5.50 -9.93 41.87
N SER A 24 4.50 -10.22 42.67
CA SER A 24 4.73 -10.43 44.10
C SER A 24 5.29 -11.84 44.41
N GLY A 25 4.99 -12.83 43.60
CA GLY A 25 5.53 -14.18 43.78
C GLY A 25 7.00 -14.33 43.44
N VAL A 26 7.48 -13.60 42.41
CA VAL A 26 8.88 -13.60 42.00
C VAL A 26 9.75 -12.84 43.01
N MET A 27 9.25 -11.73 43.53
CA MET A 27 9.96 -10.97 44.56
C MET A 27 10.04 -11.72 45.90
N MET A 28 9.04 -12.54 46.23
CA MET A 28 9.06 -13.35 47.45
C MET A 28 9.97 -14.58 47.34
N ALA A 29 10.15 -15.13 46.14
CA ALA A 29 11.06 -16.27 45.91
C ALA A 29 12.54 -15.82 46.00
N GLU A 30 12.89 -14.61 45.55
CA GLU A 30 14.22 -14.06 45.74
C GLU A 30 14.52 -13.70 47.17
N ALA A 31 13.52 -13.24 47.93
CA ALA A 31 13.69 -12.95 49.36
C ALA A 31 13.90 -14.21 50.22
N SER A 32 13.46 -15.38 49.77
CA SER A 32 13.62 -16.64 50.52
C SER A 32 14.97 -17.35 50.24
N ASN A 33 15.69 -16.95 49.19
CA ASN A 33 17.00 -17.49 48.84
C ASN A 33 18.16 -16.56 49.22
N LEU A 34 17.88 -15.47 49.91
CA LEU A 34 18.97 -14.78 50.59
C LEU A 34 19.53 -15.74 51.64
N PRO A 35 20.82 -16.08 51.59
CA PRO A 35 21.42 -16.82 52.70
C PRO A 35 21.10 -16.05 53.95
N ASP A 36 20.66 -16.77 55.00
CA ASP A 36 20.50 -16.24 56.34
C ASP A 36 21.87 -15.71 56.76
N ALA A 37 22.19 -14.54 56.23
CA ALA A 37 23.43 -13.81 56.55
C ALA A 37 23.20 -13.44 58.01
N GLY A 38 23.86 -14.19 58.81
CA GLY A 38 23.73 -14.26 60.23
C GLY A 38 23.27 -12.97 60.82
N LYS A 39 22.24 -13.02 61.63
CA LYS A 39 21.86 -11.92 62.50
C LYS A 39 23.11 -11.37 63.12
N THR A 40 23.72 -10.41 62.48
CA THR A 40 24.64 -9.54 63.19
C THR A 40 23.74 -8.85 64.19
N THR A 41 23.78 -9.31 65.40
CA THR A 41 23.27 -8.59 66.55
C THR A 41 23.98 -7.25 66.46
N ALA A 42 23.29 -6.24 65.87
CA ALA A 42 23.66 -4.86 66.08
C ALA A 42 23.74 -4.72 67.58
N GLY A 43 24.89 -4.36 68.11
CA GLY A 43 25.03 -4.04 69.51
C GLY A 43 23.94 -3.04 69.86
N ALA A 44 23.36 -3.10 71.05
CA ALA A 44 22.31 -2.19 71.49
C ALA A 44 22.61 -0.70 71.41
N ASP A 45 23.80 -0.35 71.01
CA ASP A 45 24.38 0.99 70.83
C ASP A 45 24.66 1.38 69.38
N GLY A 46 24.20 0.54 68.38
CA GLY A 46 24.34 0.88 66.95
C GLY A 46 25.77 0.86 66.42
N THR A 47 26.73 0.36 67.18
CA THR A 47 28.08 0.12 66.68
C THR A 47 28.11 -1.20 65.94
N GLY A 48 28.45 -1.13 64.69
CA GLY A 48 28.45 -2.22 63.76
C GLY A 48 29.20 -3.45 64.21
N GLY A 49 28.79 -4.61 63.71
CA GLY A 49 29.42 -5.88 64.01
C GLY A 49 30.90 -5.92 63.66
N THR A 50 31.57 -6.95 64.13
CA THR A 50 33.02 -7.18 63.98
C THR A 50 33.51 -7.29 62.53
N ASP A 51 32.61 -7.38 61.56
CA ASP A 51 32.92 -7.39 60.15
C ASP A 51 32.89 -5.96 59.57
N GLY A 52 33.92 -5.58 58.89
CA GLY A 52 34.06 -4.22 58.31
C GLY A 52 32.84 -3.82 57.47
N ILE A 53 32.56 -2.50 57.45
CA ILE A 53 31.47 -1.93 56.66
C ILE A 53 31.75 -2.20 55.16
N SER A 54 30.92 -3.04 54.56
CA SER A 54 30.87 -3.23 53.11
C SER A 54 29.70 -2.45 52.50
N THR A 55 29.70 -2.23 51.20
CA THR A 55 28.58 -1.59 50.48
C THR A 55 27.27 -2.32 50.70
N GLU A 56 27.33 -3.63 50.89
CA GLU A 56 26.19 -4.50 51.10
C GLU A 56 25.66 -4.40 52.55
N THR A 57 26.55 -4.38 53.52
CA THR A 57 26.21 -4.22 54.95
C THR A 57 25.73 -2.81 55.27
N GLY A 58 26.34 -1.77 54.71
CA GLY A 58 25.97 -0.37 54.94
C GLY A 58 24.54 -0.05 54.44
N GLY A 59 24.15 -0.52 53.27
CA GLY A 59 22.78 -0.33 52.77
C GLY A 59 21.70 -1.05 53.59
N ARG A 60 22.06 -2.21 54.21
CA ARG A 60 21.16 -2.98 55.07
C ARG A 60 21.02 -2.36 56.48
N GLU A 61 22.07 -1.84 57.07
CA GLU A 61 22.03 -1.23 58.36
C GLU A 61 21.32 0.12 58.41
N THR A 62 21.44 0.91 57.34
CA THR A 62 20.75 2.19 57.20
C THR A 62 19.25 2.02 56.80
N GLY A 63 18.89 0.85 56.29
CA GLY A 63 17.55 0.62 55.72
C GLY A 63 17.22 1.45 54.48
N ASP A 64 18.22 2.17 53.94
CA ASP A 64 18.06 2.95 52.71
C ASP A 64 18.75 2.25 51.56
N PRO A 65 17.96 1.72 50.57
CA PRO A 65 18.53 1.06 49.42
C PRO A 65 19.38 1.98 48.52
N ASN A 66 19.26 3.29 48.70
CA ASN A 66 19.98 4.29 47.90
C ASN A 66 21.18 4.88 48.64
N PHE A 67 21.59 4.33 49.82
CA PHE A 67 22.77 4.81 50.57
C PHE A 67 24.05 4.79 49.75
N TYR A 68 24.22 3.75 48.93
CA TYR A 68 25.30 3.71 47.96
C TYR A 68 24.70 3.94 46.56
N LEU A 69 25.10 5.04 45.92
CA LEU A 69 24.72 5.30 44.52
C LEU A 69 25.34 4.25 43.61
N SER A 70 24.53 3.62 42.81
CA SER A 70 25.01 2.78 41.72
C SER A 70 25.75 3.64 40.68
N ASP A 71 26.78 3.11 40.07
CA ASP A 71 27.43 3.76 38.93
C ASP A 71 26.46 3.62 37.71
N VAL A 72 25.79 4.72 37.41
CA VAL A 72 24.82 4.79 36.30
C VAL A 72 25.51 5.42 35.11
N ASP A 73 25.53 4.69 34.00
CA ASP A 73 25.95 5.27 32.72
C ASP A 73 24.96 6.38 32.33
N LYS A 74 25.44 7.61 32.33
CA LYS A 74 24.67 8.81 32.00
C LYS A 74 24.36 8.93 30.50
N ARG A 75 24.90 8.02 29.70
CA ARG A 75 24.73 8.02 28.26
C ARG A 75 23.43 7.35 27.88
N ILE A 76 22.45 8.11 27.35
CA ILE A 76 21.21 7.60 26.80
C ILE A 76 21.42 7.25 25.33
N VAL A 77 21.16 6.01 24.96
CA VAL A 77 21.15 5.56 23.58
C VAL A 77 19.69 5.56 23.10
N LYS A 78 19.39 6.48 22.17
CA LYS A 78 18.06 6.52 21.54
C LYS A 78 18.03 5.50 20.40
N ILE A 79 17.18 4.49 20.51
CA ILE A 79 16.99 3.46 19.49
C ILE A 79 15.84 3.91 18.60
N ARG A 80 16.13 4.14 17.32
CA ARG A 80 15.13 4.55 16.32
C ARG A 80 15.20 3.59 15.13
N PRO A 81 14.63 2.38 15.28
CA PRO A 81 14.82 1.31 14.30
C PRO A 81 14.09 1.55 12.98
N MET A 82 13.03 2.36 12.96
CA MET A 82 12.16 2.50 11.80
C MET A 82 12.43 3.78 11.02
N ALA A 83 12.67 3.62 9.70
CA ALA A 83 12.70 4.74 8.77
C ALA A 83 11.28 5.12 8.32
N THR A 84 11.09 6.39 7.96
CA THR A 84 9.83 6.91 7.42
C THR A 84 10.00 7.34 5.95
N PRO A 85 10.18 6.39 5.01
CA PRO A 85 10.51 6.72 3.63
C PRO A 85 9.41 7.47 2.89
N ILE A 86 8.13 7.18 3.16
CA ILE A 86 7.01 7.87 2.51
C ILE A 86 6.88 9.31 3.00
N ASP A 87 7.05 9.57 4.30
CA ASP A 87 7.08 10.93 4.82
C ASP A 87 8.23 11.73 4.18
N GLN A 88 9.41 11.14 4.04
CA GLN A 88 10.55 11.77 3.36
C GLN A 88 10.23 12.06 1.90
N ILE A 89 9.75 11.08 1.13
CA ILE A 89 9.37 11.26 -0.28
C ILE A 89 8.26 12.31 -0.40
N SER A 90 7.28 12.31 0.51
CA SER A 90 6.16 13.24 0.48
C SER A 90 6.58 14.72 0.61
N ARG A 91 7.73 14.99 1.24
CA ARG A 91 8.28 16.35 1.34
C ARG A 91 8.82 16.86 0.02
N TYR A 92 9.30 15.94 -0.83
CA TYR A 92 9.80 16.25 -2.18
C TYR A 92 8.70 16.12 -3.26
N ALA A 93 7.59 15.46 -2.93
CA ALA A 93 6.44 15.33 -3.81
C ALA A 93 5.79 16.69 -4.08
N LYS A 94 4.94 16.74 -5.10
CA LYS A 94 4.14 17.95 -5.41
C LYS A 94 3.23 18.26 -4.22
N SER A 95 3.64 19.19 -3.38
CA SER A 95 2.87 19.63 -2.22
C SER A 95 2.16 20.95 -2.53
N SER A 96 0.95 21.10 -2.00
CA SER A 96 0.20 22.35 -2.08
C SER A 96 -0.75 22.47 -0.88
N SER A 97 -1.03 23.71 -0.48
CA SER A 97 -1.99 24.00 0.57
C SER A 97 -3.43 23.76 0.11
N THR A 98 -4.30 23.48 1.05
CA THR A 98 -5.75 23.37 0.85
C THR A 98 -6.49 24.07 1.98
N ASN A 99 -7.65 24.62 1.70
CA ASN A 99 -8.52 25.27 2.69
C ASN A 99 -9.68 24.36 3.13
N SER A 100 -9.68 23.11 2.70
CA SER A 100 -10.75 22.13 3.00
C SER A 100 -10.17 20.84 3.52
N PHE A 101 -10.90 20.17 4.42
CA PHE A 101 -10.61 18.80 4.83
C PHE A 101 -10.89 17.78 3.72
N GLU A 102 -11.82 18.09 2.80
CA GLU A 102 -12.09 17.28 1.62
C GLU A 102 -11.31 17.81 0.43
N VAL A 103 -10.47 16.95 -0.13
CA VAL A 103 -9.66 17.25 -1.32
C VAL A 103 -10.22 16.47 -2.48
N LYS A 104 -10.70 17.17 -3.50
CA LYS A 104 -11.12 16.57 -4.78
C LYS A 104 -9.99 16.71 -5.79
N TYR A 105 -9.66 15.60 -6.44
CA TYR A 105 -8.69 15.60 -7.51
C TYR A 105 -9.24 14.84 -8.70
N TYR A 106 -8.80 15.22 -9.88
CA TYR A 106 -9.29 14.67 -11.12
C TYR A 106 -8.15 13.95 -11.83
N SER A 107 -8.42 12.77 -12.32
CA SER A 107 -7.53 12.05 -13.20
C SER A 107 -8.24 11.76 -14.52
N VAL A 108 -7.51 11.95 -15.62
CA VAL A 108 -7.98 11.58 -16.96
C VAL A 108 -7.10 10.45 -17.42
N GLY A 109 -7.63 9.24 -17.40
CA GLY A 109 -6.95 8.08 -17.94
C GLY A 109 -6.90 8.08 -19.46
N THR A 110 -5.97 7.37 -20.05
CA THR A 110 -6.01 7.03 -21.47
C THR A 110 -7.24 6.18 -21.73
N ARG A 111 -8.02 6.53 -22.77
CA ARG A 111 -9.18 5.72 -23.17
C ARG A 111 -8.71 4.29 -23.45
N GLU A 112 -9.43 3.33 -22.92
CA GLU A 112 -9.12 1.91 -23.15
C GLU A 112 -9.17 1.57 -24.64
N ILE A 113 -8.21 0.76 -25.07
CA ILE A 113 -8.08 0.33 -26.47
C ILE A 113 -8.55 -1.11 -26.61
N LYS A 114 -8.60 -1.88 -25.52
CA LYS A 114 -8.94 -3.30 -25.52
C LYS A 114 -10.19 -3.55 -24.68
N CYS A 115 -11.08 -4.38 -25.17
CA CYS A 115 -12.13 -5.00 -24.37
C CYS A 115 -12.34 -6.45 -24.81
N SER A 116 -13.27 -7.16 -24.20
CA SER A 116 -13.62 -8.51 -24.58
C SER A 116 -15.09 -8.63 -24.91
N THR A 117 -15.44 -9.70 -25.64
CA THR A 117 -16.83 -10.08 -25.87
C THR A 117 -17.43 -10.69 -24.60
N ASN A 118 -18.64 -10.28 -24.21
CA ASN A 118 -19.33 -10.83 -23.04
C ASN A 118 -20.14 -12.09 -23.35
N LYS A 119 -20.48 -12.32 -24.63
CA LYS A 119 -21.17 -13.48 -25.11
C LYS A 119 -20.60 -13.92 -26.46
N LYS A 120 -20.83 -15.18 -26.80
CA LYS A 120 -20.56 -15.72 -28.13
C LYS A 120 -21.41 -14.97 -29.14
N LEU A 121 -20.83 -14.56 -30.27
CA LEU A 121 -21.53 -14.09 -31.46
C LEU A 121 -21.58 -15.23 -32.46
N GLU A 122 -22.78 -15.69 -32.78
CA GLU A 122 -22.97 -16.72 -33.83
C GLU A 122 -22.64 -16.16 -35.22
N ALA A 123 -22.15 -17.04 -36.08
CA ALA A 123 -21.87 -16.68 -37.46
C ALA A 123 -23.08 -16.12 -38.17
N MET A 124 -22.92 -14.94 -38.77
CA MET A 124 -23.98 -14.31 -39.53
C MET A 124 -23.75 -14.56 -41.01
N LEU A 125 -24.59 -15.42 -41.59
CA LEU A 125 -24.47 -15.88 -42.99
C LEU A 125 -25.16 -14.96 -44.01
N SER A 126 -26.00 -14.06 -43.55
CA SER A 126 -26.71 -13.08 -44.36
C SER A 126 -26.98 -11.80 -43.57
N GLY A 127 -27.02 -10.68 -44.27
CA GLY A 127 -27.22 -9.37 -43.66
C GLY A 127 -25.95 -8.53 -43.62
N ALA A 128 -26.10 -7.21 -43.60
CA ALA A 128 -25.02 -6.27 -43.70
C ALA A 128 -24.37 -5.92 -42.34
N SER A 129 -25.08 -6.10 -41.23
CA SER A 129 -24.59 -5.70 -39.92
C SER A 129 -25.15 -6.56 -38.78
N VAL A 130 -24.43 -6.64 -37.68
CA VAL A 130 -24.79 -7.41 -36.49
C VAL A 130 -24.43 -6.64 -35.23
N SER A 131 -25.23 -6.83 -34.16
CA SER A 131 -24.92 -6.25 -32.84
C SER A 131 -23.83 -7.07 -32.15
N LEU A 132 -22.71 -6.43 -31.84
CA LEU A 132 -21.53 -7.05 -31.22
C LEU A 132 -21.69 -7.04 -29.68
N PRO A 133 -21.73 -8.21 -29.03
CA PRO A 133 -21.83 -8.28 -27.57
C PRO A 133 -20.48 -7.95 -26.90
N VAL A 134 -20.36 -6.76 -26.37
CA VAL A 134 -19.12 -6.23 -25.72
C VAL A 134 -19.34 -6.02 -24.23
N VAL A 135 -18.25 -6.10 -23.46
CA VAL A 135 -18.25 -5.83 -22.01
C VAL A 135 -18.44 -4.33 -21.75
N ASP A 136 -17.74 -3.47 -22.49
CA ASP A 136 -17.87 -2.02 -22.37
C ASP A 136 -18.62 -1.40 -23.55
N LEU A 137 -19.87 -0.98 -23.29
CA LEU A 137 -20.77 -0.39 -24.26
C LEU A 137 -20.33 0.99 -24.77
N ASN A 138 -19.47 1.68 -24.04
CA ASN A 138 -19.04 3.05 -24.36
C ASN A 138 -17.69 3.11 -25.08
N MET A 139 -17.01 1.98 -25.20
CA MET A 139 -15.69 1.92 -25.79
C MET A 139 -15.69 2.24 -27.29
N PHE A 140 -16.69 1.76 -28.02
CA PHE A 140 -16.75 1.90 -29.46
C PHE A 140 -17.76 2.98 -29.87
N THR A 141 -17.38 3.76 -30.86
CA THR A 141 -18.22 4.83 -31.44
C THR A 141 -18.34 4.61 -32.95
N LEU A 142 -19.22 5.37 -33.58
CA LEU A 142 -19.42 5.33 -35.04
C LEU A 142 -18.07 5.46 -35.75
N ASP A 143 -17.90 4.70 -36.83
CA ASP A 143 -16.71 4.63 -37.70
C ASP A 143 -15.44 4.04 -37.05
N ASP A 144 -15.51 3.59 -35.79
CA ASP A 144 -14.37 2.88 -35.17
C ASP A 144 -14.15 1.53 -35.87
N THR A 145 -12.90 1.21 -36.16
CA THR A 145 -12.49 -0.11 -36.64
C THR A 145 -11.99 -0.96 -35.48
N ILE A 146 -12.37 -2.22 -35.45
CA ILE A 146 -12.14 -3.19 -34.38
C ILE A 146 -11.42 -4.40 -34.94
N ARG A 147 -10.24 -4.70 -34.44
CA ARG A 147 -9.54 -5.97 -34.69
C ARG A 147 -10.02 -7.01 -33.69
N VAL A 148 -10.45 -8.15 -34.18
CA VAL A 148 -10.89 -9.31 -33.39
C VAL A 148 -9.71 -10.28 -33.31
N VAL A 149 -9.00 -10.29 -32.17
CA VAL A 149 -7.78 -11.06 -32.01
C VAL A 149 -8.07 -12.56 -31.99
N GLY A 150 -7.37 -13.32 -32.83
CA GLY A 150 -7.51 -14.78 -32.89
C GLY A 150 -8.70 -15.30 -33.70
N VAL A 151 -9.45 -14.42 -34.36
CA VAL A 151 -10.48 -14.80 -35.34
C VAL A 151 -10.01 -14.41 -36.72
N SER A 152 -9.87 -15.38 -37.62
CA SER A 152 -9.29 -15.16 -38.95
C SER A 152 -10.24 -14.46 -39.90
N ALA A 153 -9.70 -13.65 -40.79
CA ALA A 153 -10.45 -13.06 -41.92
C ALA A 153 -10.92 -14.12 -42.90
N ILE A 154 -11.98 -13.79 -43.64
CA ILE A 154 -12.56 -14.69 -44.65
C ILE A 154 -12.04 -14.35 -46.06
N THR A 155 -11.92 -13.07 -46.36
CA THR A 155 -11.58 -12.59 -47.71
C THR A 155 -10.31 -11.75 -47.72
N LYS A 156 -9.52 -11.91 -48.78
CA LYS A 156 -8.38 -11.07 -49.13
C LYS A 156 -8.85 -9.71 -49.68
N PRO A 157 -7.98 -8.68 -49.69
CA PRO A 157 -8.32 -7.35 -50.19
C PRO A 157 -8.79 -7.36 -51.67
N ASP A 158 -8.37 -8.36 -52.46
CA ASP A 158 -8.78 -8.56 -53.86
C ASP A 158 -10.16 -9.25 -54.03
N GLY A 159 -10.82 -9.59 -52.91
CA GLY A 159 -12.12 -10.27 -52.88
C GLY A 159 -12.03 -11.80 -52.92
N THR A 160 -10.84 -12.40 -53.08
CA THR A 160 -10.69 -13.85 -53.01
C THR A 160 -10.69 -14.35 -51.56
N LYS A 161 -11.07 -15.62 -51.38
CA LYS A 161 -11.05 -16.22 -50.03
C LYS A 161 -9.62 -16.62 -49.61
N TYR A 162 -9.34 -16.53 -48.31
CA TYR A 162 -8.16 -17.18 -47.76
C TYR A 162 -8.33 -18.70 -47.81
N THR A 163 -7.25 -19.40 -48.11
CA THR A 163 -7.17 -20.87 -48.15
C THR A 163 -6.32 -21.38 -46.99
N GLU A 164 -6.35 -22.67 -46.71
CA GLU A 164 -5.55 -23.31 -45.65
C GLU A 164 -4.04 -23.19 -45.88
N ASP A 165 -3.63 -23.00 -47.14
CA ASP A 165 -2.23 -22.83 -47.51
C ASP A 165 -1.71 -21.40 -47.33
N ASP A 166 -2.56 -20.45 -47.02
CA ASP A 166 -2.15 -19.06 -46.77
C ASP A 166 -1.50 -18.91 -45.38
N SER A 167 -0.18 -18.68 -45.36
CA SER A 167 0.62 -18.60 -44.13
C SER A 167 0.39 -17.35 -43.28
N ASN A 168 -0.24 -16.31 -43.84
CA ASN A 168 -0.45 -15.02 -43.17
C ASN A 168 -1.91 -14.56 -43.33
N VAL A 169 -2.84 -15.22 -42.61
CA VAL A 169 -4.23 -14.78 -42.59
C VAL A 169 -4.37 -13.68 -41.54
N PRO A 170 -4.79 -12.46 -41.90
CA PRO A 170 -5.01 -11.40 -40.93
C PRO A 170 -6.22 -11.71 -40.02
N ASP A 171 -6.21 -11.13 -38.84
CA ASP A 171 -7.39 -11.16 -37.97
C ASP A 171 -8.60 -10.48 -38.60
N LEU A 172 -9.78 -10.90 -38.21
CA LEU A 172 -11.04 -10.26 -38.61
C LEU A 172 -11.04 -8.79 -38.15
N VAL A 173 -11.41 -7.91 -39.06
CA VAL A 173 -11.60 -6.48 -38.81
C VAL A 173 -13.08 -6.15 -38.98
N LEU A 174 -13.65 -5.53 -37.97
CA LEU A 174 -15.02 -5.03 -37.97
C LEU A 174 -15.04 -3.52 -38.01
N CYS A 175 -16.06 -2.94 -38.62
CA CYS A 175 -16.31 -1.49 -38.60
C CYS A 175 -17.65 -1.22 -37.92
N VAL A 176 -17.71 -0.23 -37.08
CA VAL A 176 -18.92 0.17 -36.34
C VAL A 176 -19.74 1.11 -37.20
N CYS A 177 -20.92 0.65 -37.61
CA CYS A 177 -21.87 1.46 -38.41
C CYS A 177 -22.93 2.15 -37.53
N GLY A 178 -23.06 1.83 -36.28
CA GLY A 178 -24.05 2.43 -35.39
C GLY A 178 -24.11 1.78 -34.02
N LYS A 179 -25.16 2.09 -33.29
CA LYS A 179 -25.49 1.44 -32.02
C LYS A 179 -26.95 1.03 -32.06
N ASP A 180 -27.24 -0.15 -31.56
CA ASP A 180 -28.59 -0.65 -31.37
C ASP A 180 -29.32 0.24 -30.34
N SER A 181 -30.51 0.76 -30.74
CA SER A 181 -31.27 1.69 -29.89
C SER A 181 -31.83 1.03 -28.63
N SER A 182 -32.02 -0.30 -28.61
CA SER A 182 -32.58 -1.04 -27.48
C SER A 182 -31.55 -1.54 -26.50
N THR A 183 -30.40 -2.03 -27.01
CA THR A 183 -29.36 -2.68 -26.21
C THR A 183 -28.11 -1.81 -26.01
N ASN A 184 -28.00 -0.71 -26.74
CA ASN A 184 -26.83 0.16 -26.82
C ASN A 184 -25.54 -0.58 -27.25
N LEU A 185 -25.66 -1.78 -27.82
CA LEU A 185 -24.54 -2.53 -28.36
C LEU A 185 -24.06 -1.90 -29.67
N PRO A 186 -22.77 -1.91 -29.96
CA PRO A 186 -22.26 -1.46 -31.25
C PRO A 186 -22.72 -2.41 -32.36
N THR A 187 -23.31 -1.84 -33.42
CA THR A 187 -23.65 -2.56 -34.64
C THR A 187 -22.47 -2.51 -35.58
N VAL A 188 -22.00 -3.66 -36.03
CA VAL A 188 -20.77 -3.81 -36.79
C VAL A 188 -21.00 -4.61 -38.08
N TYR A 189 -20.15 -4.35 -39.07
CA TYR A 189 -20.01 -5.19 -40.26
C TYR A 189 -18.54 -5.61 -40.43
N ALA A 190 -18.30 -6.73 -41.09
CA ALA A 190 -16.96 -7.24 -41.33
C ALA A 190 -16.31 -6.54 -42.51
N VAL A 191 -15.17 -5.90 -42.29
CA VAL A 191 -14.38 -5.23 -43.34
C VAL A 191 -13.72 -6.26 -44.26
N ASN A 192 -13.17 -7.33 -43.70
CA ASN A 192 -12.56 -8.46 -44.42
C ASN A 192 -13.37 -9.75 -44.26
N GLY A 193 -14.69 -9.63 -44.18
CA GLY A 193 -15.65 -10.73 -44.32
C GLY A 193 -15.94 -11.05 -45.78
N LYS A 194 -16.93 -11.92 -46.03
CA LYS A 194 -17.38 -12.19 -47.38
C LYS A 194 -18.11 -10.96 -47.94
N MET A 195 -17.71 -10.55 -49.13
CA MET A 195 -18.33 -9.45 -49.86
C MET A 195 -19.38 -10.00 -50.85
N ASP A 196 -20.45 -9.25 -51.06
CA ASP A 196 -21.38 -9.50 -52.15
C ASP A 196 -20.82 -8.93 -53.46
N ASP A 197 -20.76 -9.77 -54.51
CA ASP A 197 -20.15 -9.40 -55.76
C ASP A 197 -20.89 -8.27 -56.50
N SER A 198 -22.20 -8.17 -56.31
CA SER A 198 -23.04 -7.18 -56.98
C SER A 198 -23.13 -5.85 -56.20
N SER A 199 -23.35 -5.89 -54.90
CA SER A 199 -23.55 -4.70 -54.11
C SER A 199 -22.26 -4.16 -53.48
N LYS A 200 -21.16 -4.95 -53.46
CA LYS A 200 -19.89 -4.67 -52.80
C LYS A 200 -20.07 -4.43 -51.27
N GLN A 201 -21.15 -4.97 -50.72
CA GLN A 201 -21.44 -4.88 -49.28
C GLN A 201 -21.00 -6.13 -48.54
N PRO A 202 -20.50 -6.02 -47.28
CA PRO A 202 -20.19 -7.20 -46.49
C PRO A 202 -21.45 -7.94 -46.08
N ILE A 203 -21.45 -9.26 -46.29
CA ILE A 203 -22.63 -10.15 -46.02
C ILE A 203 -22.33 -11.24 -45.00
N LEU A 204 -21.11 -11.35 -44.50
CA LEU A 204 -20.70 -12.42 -43.61
C LEU A 204 -19.84 -11.93 -42.48
N VAL A 205 -20.26 -12.21 -41.26
CA VAL A 205 -19.47 -12.11 -40.04
C VAL A 205 -19.24 -13.54 -39.53
N PRO A 206 -18.00 -14.00 -39.36
CA PRO A 206 -17.73 -15.32 -38.79
C PRO A 206 -18.10 -15.38 -37.29
N GLU A 207 -18.15 -16.59 -36.78
CA GLU A 207 -18.37 -16.82 -35.35
C GLU A 207 -17.25 -16.17 -34.52
N ILE A 208 -17.63 -15.45 -33.43
CA ILE A 208 -16.73 -14.86 -32.50
C ILE A 208 -17.00 -15.47 -31.11
N PRO A 209 -16.03 -16.22 -30.52
CA PRO A 209 -16.18 -16.83 -29.21
C PRO A 209 -16.38 -15.79 -28.09
N GLN A 210 -16.99 -16.21 -26.98
CA GLN A 210 -17.03 -15.41 -25.76
C GLN A 210 -15.60 -15.21 -25.19
N GLY A 211 -15.33 -14.04 -24.66
CA GLY A 211 -14.01 -13.70 -24.08
C GLY A 211 -12.97 -13.30 -25.12
N THR A 212 -13.31 -13.28 -26.42
CA THR A 212 -12.39 -12.83 -27.48
C THR A 212 -11.99 -11.39 -27.27
N THR A 213 -10.68 -11.11 -27.38
CA THR A 213 -10.13 -9.77 -27.24
C THR A 213 -10.44 -8.92 -28.48
N LEU A 214 -11.04 -7.78 -28.25
CA LEU A 214 -11.38 -6.76 -29.24
C LEU A 214 -10.42 -5.57 -29.05
N VAL A 215 -9.73 -5.17 -30.12
CA VAL A 215 -8.80 -4.05 -30.09
C VAL A 215 -9.31 -2.96 -31.02
N ARG A 216 -9.54 -1.78 -30.47
CA ARG A 216 -9.90 -0.59 -31.26
C ARG A 216 -8.63 -0.09 -32.00
N MET A 217 -8.70 0.03 -33.32
CA MET A 217 -7.60 0.53 -34.12
C MET A 217 -7.70 2.02 -34.40
N GLY A 218 -8.79 2.47 -34.97
CA GLY A 218 -8.97 3.86 -35.36
C GLY A 218 -10.31 4.06 -36.05
N LYS A 219 -10.50 5.21 -36.69
CA LYS A 219 -11.72 5.52 -37.44
C LYS A 219 -11.47 5.43 -38.94
N ALA A 220 -12.46 4.90 -39.63
CA ALA A 220 -12.50 4.83 -41.09
C ALA A 220 -13.76 5.56 -41.57
N CYS A 221 -13.60 6.78 -42.04
CA CYS A 221 -14.69 7.61 -42.54
C CYS A 221 -14.67 7.68 -44.06
N GLY A 222 -15.84 7.92 -44.66
CA GLY A 222 -15.97 8.11 -46.10
C GLY A 222 -15.44 9.48 -46.57
N GLU A 223 -15.19 9.62 -47.84
CA GLU A 223 -14.66 10.87 -48.44
C GLU A 223 -15.57 12.09 -48.21
N LEU A 224 -16.85 11.88 -48.15
CA LEU A 224 -17.83 12.97 -47.96
C LEU A 224 -18.31 13.12 -46.51
N ASP A 225 -17.79 12.35 -45.60
CA ASP A 225 -18.19 12.42 -44.19
C ASP A 225 -17.65 13.68 -43.52
N VAL A 226 -18.58 14.50 -43.03
CA VAL A 226 -18.26 15.74 -42.29
C VAL A 226 -18.24 15.50 -40.79
N GLN A 227 -18.90 14.43 -40.32
CA GLN A 227 -19.03 14.09 -38.89
C GLN A 227 -18.75 12.61 -38.66
N THR A 228 -18.15 12.32 -37.52
CA THR A 228 -17.91 10.96 -37.02
C THR A 228 -18.33 10.85 -35.58
N GLY A 229 -18.29 9.64 -35.00
CA GLY A 229 -18.61 9.43 -33.59
C GLY A 229 -17.83 10.34 -32.66
N ARG A 230 -18.53 10.95 -31.70
CA ARG A 230 -17.93 11.91 -30.78
C ARG A 230 -16.91 11.24 -29.85
N PHE A 231 -15.75 11.86 -29.72
CA PHE A 231 -14.81 11.51 -28.66
C PHE A 231 -15.21 12.23 -27.37
N ASN A 232 -15.39 11.45 -26.30
CA ASN A 232 -15.65 12.01 -24.98
C ASN A 232 -14.76 11.27 -23.96
N ASN A 233 -13.96 12.05 -23.24
CA ASN A 233 -13.15 11.56 -22.13
C ASN A 233 -13.28 12.59 -20.98
N ILE A 234 -14.06 12.22 -19.99
CA ILE A 234 -14.39 13.14 -18.89
C ILE A 234 -13.50 12.82 -17.71
N PRO A 235 -12.87 13.82 -17.08
CA PRO A 235 -12.15 13.64 -15.83
C PRO A 235 -13.08 13.07 -14.75
N MET A 236 -12.68 11.96 -14.14
CA MET A 236 -13.40 11.39 -13.01
C MET A 236 -12.87 12.00 -11.71
N PRO A 237 -13.77 12.55 -10.86
CA PRO A 237 -13.38 13.07 -9.58
C PRO A 237 -13.12 11.94 -8.57
N GLU A 238 -12.01 12.03 -7.90
CA GLU A 238 -11.71 11.25 -6.72
C GLU A 238 -11.58 12.15 -5.51
N THR A 239 -11.89 11.64 -4.35
CA THR A 239 -11.84 12.40 -3.10
C THR A 239 -10.87 11.80 -2.12
N GLN A 240 -10.17 12.63 -1.36
CA GLN A 240 -9.35 12.26 -0.24
C GLN A 240 -9.63 13.20 0.94
N TYR A 241 -9.40 12.72 2.15
CA TYR A 241 -9.63 13.51 3.36
C TYR A 241 -8.31 13.83 4.06
N CYS A 242 -8.19 15.08 4.53
CA CYS A 242 -7.07 15.49 5.37
C CYS A 242 -7.33 15.06 6.81
N GLN A 243 -6.39 14.32 7.38
CA GLN A 243 -6.42 13.89 8.77
C GLN A 243 -5.63 14.87 9.64
N ASN A 244 -6.14 15.13 10.81
CA ASN A 244 -5.45 15.91 11.82
C ASN A 244 -4.56 14.99 12.64
N PHE A 245 -3.27 15.10 12.45
CA PHE A 245 -2.24 14.43 13.25
C PHE A 245 -1.80 15.37 14.36
N MET A 246 -1.81 14.90 15.58
CA MET A 246 -1.47 15.72 16.75
C MET A 246 -0.84 14.87 17.83
N ILE A 247 0.21 15.40 18.44
CA ILE A 247 0.80 14.84 19.65
C ILE A 247 0.98 15.94 20.68
N GLN A 248 0.73 15.61 21.94
CA GLN A 248 0.93 16.50 23.06
C GLN A 248 1.99 15.94 23.98
N VAL A 249 2.99 16.76 24.30
CA VAL A 249 4.07 16.44 25.22
C VAL A 249 3.93 17.35 26.42
N GLU A 250 3.88 16.77 27.62
CA GLU A 250 3.73 17.52 28.87
C GLU A 250 4.88 17.18 29.85
N GLN A 251 5.37 18.18 30.57
CA GLN A 251 6.28 18.00 31.68
C GLN A 251 5.80 18.79 32.90
N SER A 252 5.75 18.13 34.06
CA SER A 252 5.37 18.79 35.30
C SER A 252 6.46 19.69 35.83
N THR A 253 6.07 20.74 36.59
CA THR A 253 7.04 21.63 37.26
C THR A 253 7.94 20.85 38.21
N PHE A 254 7.39 19.83 38.90
CA PHE A 254 8.17 19.01 39.83
C PHE A 254 9.22 18.15 39.12
N ASP A 255 8.87 17.57 37.95
CA ASP A 255 9.81 16.80 37.16
C ASP A 255 10.97 17.64 36.61
N LYS A 256 10.74 18.94 36.37
CA LYS A 256 11.82 19.87 35.98
C LYS A 256 12.82 20.18 37.09
N ILE A 257 12.32 20.20 38.33
CA ILE A 257 13.14 20.55 39.52
C ILE A 257 13.81 19.29 40.07
N ALA A 258 13.25 18.12 39.84
CA ALA A 258 13.76 16.86 40.34
C ALA A 258 15.21 16.62 39.82
N ALA A 259 16.09 16.26 40.74
CA ALA A 259 17.43 15.78 40.37
C ALA A 259 17.28 14.40 39.70
N LYS A 260 17.76 14.28 38.47
CA LYS A 260 17.73 13.04 37.70
C LYS A 260 19.12 12.43 37.66
N GLU A 261 19.21 11.14 37.85
CA GLU A 261 20.47 10.40 37.68
C GLU A 261 20.99 10.47 36.25
N VAL A 262 20.04 10.47 35.30
CA VAL A 262 20.25 10.54 33.86
C VAL A 262 19.70 11.86 33.34
N ASN A 263 20.47 12.55 32.49
CA ASN A 263 20.06 13.84 31.94
C ASN A 263 18.99 13.62 30.82
N TRP A 264 17.71 13.55 31.20
CA TRP A 264 16.56 13.44 30.31
C TRP A 264 15.71 14.69 30.41
N ASN A 265 15.78 15.53 29.38
CA ASN A 265 15.16 16.85 29.35
C ASN A 265 13.84 16.87 28.56
N PHE A 266 13.09 17.95 28.71
CA PHE A 266 11.85 18.17 27.97
C PHE A 266 12.06 18.12 26.44
N SER A 267 13.18 18.67 25.94
CA SER A 267 13.53 18.61 24.52
C SER A 267 13.75 17.19 24.00
N ASP A 268 14.26 16.29 24.85
CA ASP A 268 14.43 14.88 24.48
C ASP A 268 13.08 14.17 24.32
N ILE A 269 12.15 14.47 25.22
CA ILE A 269 10.77 13.94 25.17
C ILE A 269 10.05 14.48 23.93
N GLU A 270 10.23 15.78 23.63
CA GLU A 270 9.64 16.42 22.45
C GLU A 270 10.19 15.81 21.16
N GLU A 271 11.50 15.57 21.08
CA GLU A 271 12.13 14.93 19.92
C GLU A 271 11.61 13.51 19.71
N ASP A 272 11.44 12.75 20.77
CA ASP A 272 10.90 11.39 20.70
C ASP A 272 9.43 11.39 20.29
N GLY A 273 8.65 12.33 20.83
CA GLY A 273 7.26 12.56 20.40
C GLY A 273 7.12 12.94 18.93
N VAL A 274 8.01 13.78 18.39
CA VAL A 274 8.06 14.12 16.96
C VAL A 274 8.31 12.86 16.11
N TYR A 275 9.20 11.99 16.57
CA TYR A 275 9.50 10.74 15.87
C TYR A 275 8.28 9.80 15.86
N ASP A 276 7.64 9.61 17.00
CA ASP A 276 6.45 8.78 17.13
C ASP A 276 5.30 9.30 16.24
N MET A 277 5.06 10.62 16.25
CA MET A 277 4.05 11.23 15.38
C MET A 277 4.35 10.98 13.90
N ARG A 278 5.59 11.07 13.46
CA ARG A 278 5.97 10.79 12.07
C ARG A 278 5.77 9.34 11.71
N LEU A 279 6.09 8.43 12.60
CA LEU A 279 5.87 6.99 12.40
C LEU A 279 4.36 6.67 12.30
N ALA A 280 3.54 7.30 13.14
CA ALA A 280 2.09 7.17 13.08
C ALA A 280 1.52 7.74 11.76
N MET A 281 2.04 8.89 11.30
CA MET A 281 1.69 9.47 9.99
C MET A 281 2.05 8.53 8.84
N GLU A 282 3.26 7.95 8.86
CA GLU A 282 3.74 7.00 7.87
C GLU A 282 2.81 5.79 7.75
N ASN A 283 2.46 5.18 8.89
CA ASN A 283 1.55 4.05 8.94
C ASN A 283 0.15 4.40 8.39
N THR A 284 -0.36 5.58 8.75
CA THR A 284 -1.65 6.06 8.27
C THR A 284 -1.62 6.37 6.77
N TYR A 285 -0.54 6.96 6.26
CA TYR A 285 -0.39 7.23 4.83
C TYR A 285 -0.30 5.94 4.00
N LEU A 286 0.24 4.86 4.57
CA LEU A 286 0.28 3.56 3.91
C LEU A 286 -1.08 2.85 3.95
N PHE A 287 -1.63 2.64 5.15
CA PHE A 287 -2.71 1.69 5.38
C PHE A 287 -4.01 2.31 5.90
N GLY A 288 -4.06 3.63 6.08
CA GLY A 288 -5.24 4.32 6.58
C GLY A 288 -6.51 4.04 5.78
N VAL A 289 -7.65 4.13 6.42
CA VAL A 289 -8.96 3.93 5.80
C VAL A 289 -9.68 5.27 5.67
N LYS A 290 -10.09 5.61 4.44
CA LYS A 290 -10.81 6.84 4.15
C LYS A 290 -12.21 6.82 4.75
N GLN A 291 -12.46 7.66 5.76
CA GLN A 291 -13.76 7.74 6.41
C GLN A 291 -13.96 9.11 7.11
N VAL A 292 -15.23 9.45 7.35
CA VAL A 292 -15.62 10.58 8.18
C VAL A 292 -16.59 10.07 9.23
N ILE A 293 -16.25 10.25 10.50
CA ILE A 293 -17.06 9.75 11.61
C ILE A 293 -17.33 10.92 12.57
N LYS A 294 -18.56 11.00 13.06
CA LYS A 294 -18.87 11.90 14.19
C LYS A 294 -18.27 11.33 15.46
N HIS A 295 -17.43 12.13 16.11
CA HIS A 295 -16.78 11.70 17.35
C HIS A 295 -17.80 11.63 18.50
N ILE A 296 -18.08 10.43 18.99
CA ILE A 296 -19.13 10.19 20.00
C ILE A 296 -18.79 10.85 21.34
N ALA A 297 -17.51 10.90 21.71
CA ALA A 297 -17.04 11.41 23.00
C ALA A 297 -16.68 12.92 22.99
N LYS A 298 -16.73 13.59 21.85
CA LYS A 298 -16.36 15.01 21.72
C LYS A 298 -17.40 15.77 20.90
N ASP A 299 -18.49 16.14 21.52
CA ASP A 299 -19.55 17.05 21.02
C ASP A 299 -20.06 16.76 19.60
N GLY A 300 -19.91 15.53 19.09
CA GLY A 300 -20.39 15.09 17.80
C GLY A 300 -19.67 15.76 16.60
N MET A 301 -18.49 16.35 16.80
CA MET A 301 -17.70 16.91 15.71
C MET A 301 -17.22 15.82 14.74
N ASN A 302 -17.12 16.17 13.45
CA ASN A 302 -16.62 15.27 12.44
C ASN A 302 -15.12 15.04 12.64
N THR A 303 -14.71 13.78 12.70
CA THR A 303 -13.32 13.35 12.65
C THR A 303 -13.06 12.76 11.27
N TRP A 304 -12.03 13.28 10.60
CA TRP A 304 -11.66 12.95 9.24
C TRP A 304 -10.47 11.99 9.25
N PHE A 305 -10.62 10.86 8.55
CA PHE A 305 -9.57 9.85 8.41
C PHE A 305 -9.09 9.82 6.95
N THR A 306 -7.78 9.92 6.76
CA THR A 306 -7.18 9.86 5.42
C THR A 306 -7.11 8.43 4.92
N GLY A 307 -7.32 8.23 3.61
CA GLY A 307 -7.10 6.94 2.98
C GLY A 307 -5.63 6.68 2.71
N GLY A 308 -5.18 5.47 2.98
CA GLY A 308 -3.82 5.02 2.70
C GLY A 308 -3.59 4.78 1.21
N ILE A 309 -2.34 5.01 0.76
CA ILE A 309 -1.94 4.81 -0.63
C ILE A 309 -2.04 3.35 -1.08
N TRP A 310 -1.92 2.41 -0.15
CA TRP A 310 -2.11 0.98 -0.41
C TRP A 310 -3.44 0.67 -1.10
N TRP A 311 -4.52 1.34 -0.65
CA TRP A 311 -5.86 1.12 -1.17
C TRP A 311 -6.13 1.83 -2.50
N MET A 312 -5.25 2.74 -2.91
CA MET A 312 -5.37 3.52 -4.15
C MET A 312 -4.73 2.83 -5.36
N ALA A 313 -4.01 1.73 -5.16
CA ALA A 313 -3.42 0.97 -6.26
C ALA A 313 -4.50 0.32 -7.12
N GLY A 314 -4.36 0.45 -8.43
CA GLY A 314 -5.29 -0.10 -9.42
C GLY A 314 -4.91 -1.48 -9.96
N LYS A 315 -3.77 -2.03 -9.54
CA LYS A 315 -3.30 -3.35 -9.95
C LYS A 315 -2.91 -4.19 -8.74
N ASP A 316 -3.21 -5.49 -8.82
CA ASP A 316 -2.70 -6.51 -7.91
C ASP A 316 -1.84 -7.47 -8.73
N ILE A 317 -0.60 -7.69 -8.31
CA ILE A 317 0.37 -8.56 -8.97
C ILE A 317 0.80 -9.63 -7.97
N GLU A 318 0.58 -10.88 -8.33
CA GLU A 318 1.12 -12.01 -7.59
C GLU A 318 2.56 -12.28 -8.05
N VAL A 319 3.47 -12.45 -7.09
CA VAL A 319 4.90 -12.53 -7.31
C VAL A 319 5.39 -13.94 -7.02
N GLY A 320 5.93 -14.60 -8.04
CA GLY A 320 6.49 -15.94 -7.94
C GLY A 320 5.44 -17.05 -7.91
N GLU A 321 5.90 -18.26 -7.65
CA GLU A 321 5.08 -19.45 -7.51
C GLU A 321 5.31 -20.10 -6.15
N TRP A 322 4.28 -20.74 -5.61
CA TRP A 322 4.40 -21.45 -4.34
C TRP A 322 5.08 -22.81 -4.53
N ASP A 323 6.24 -22.98 -3.92
CA ASP A 323 6.93 -24.28 -3.85
C ASP A 323 6.41 -25.07 -2.64
N THR A 324 5.77 -26.20 -2.91
CA THR A 324 5.19 -27.08 -1.88
C THR A 324 6.25 -27.77 -1.05
N ASP A 325 7.41 -28.07 -1.62
CA ASP A 325 8.50 -28.76 -0.95
C ASP A 325 9.24 -27.84 0.02
N LYS A 326 9.51 -26.62 -0.41
CA LYS A 326 10.21 -25.60 0.38
C LYS A 326 9.28 -24.76 1.23
N LYS A 327 7.95 -24.87 1.03
CA LYS A 327 6.92 -24.06 1.72
C LYS A 327 7.19 -22.57 1.67
N CYS A 328 7.66 -22.08 0.55
CA CYS A 328 7.91 -20.67 0.30
C CYS A 328 7.61 -20.29 -1.15
N ALA A 329 7.38 -19.02 -1.40
CA ALA A 329 7.29 -18.51 -2.76
C ALA A 329 8.69 -18.43 -3.40
N ILE A 330 8.81 -18.93 -4.60
CA ILE A 330 10.03 -18.88 -5.40
C ILE A 330 9.77 -17.98 -6.62
N ILE A 331 10.71 -17.09 -6.89
CA ILE A 331 10.71 -16.26 -8.07
C ILE A 331 11.70 -16.88 -9.06
N THR A 332 11.18 -17.33 -10.20
CA THR A 332 11.98 -17.81 -11.33
C THR A 332 12.30 -16.67 -12.29
N ASP A 333 13.26 -16.87 -13.17
CA ASP A 333 13.62 -15.89 -14.21
C ASP A 333 12.44 -15.58 -15.15
N GLU A 334 11.60 -16.57 -15.43
CA GLU A 334 10.42 -16.43 -16.28
C GLU A 334 9.35 -15.58 -15.58
N ASN A 335 9.03 -15.92 -14.34
CA ASN A 335 8.09 -15.15 -13.52
C ASN A 335 8.53 -13.69 -13.32
N LEU A 336 9.84 -13.47 -13.20
CA LEU A 336 10.38 -12.13 -13.06
C LEU A 336 10.13 -11.25 -14.31
N VAL A 337 10.26 -11.83 -15.51
CA VAL A 337 9.95 -11.14 -16.76
C VAL A 337 8.47 -10.79 -16.82
N ASP A 338 7.59 -11.71 -16.44
CA ASP A 338 6.14 -11.48 -16.43
C ASP A 338 5.73 -10.43 -15.39
N ILE A 339 6.29 -10.47 -14.19
CA ILE A 339 6.07 -9.44 -13.15
C ILE A 339 6.48 -8.06 -13.65
N THR A 340 7.66 -7.93 -14.26
CA THR A 340 8.13 -6.66 -14.77
C THR A 340 7.34 -6.18 -15.98
N LYS A 341 6.89 -7.08 -16.85
CA LYS A 341 5.97 -6.79 -17.94
C LYS A 341 4.63 -6.26 -17.38
N ASP A 342 4.04 -6.92 -16.41
CA ASP A 342 2.79 -6.48 -15.81
C ASP A 342 2.92 -5.14 -15.10
N LEU A 343 4.09 -4.86 -14.54
CA LEU A 343 4.37 -3.60 -13.87
C LEU A 343 4.55 -2.43 -14.85
N PHE A 344 5.13 -2.66 -16.03
CA PHE A 344 5.57 -1.61 -16.96
C PHE A 344 4.86 -1.61 -18.32
N VAL A 345 4.04 -2.62 -18.63
CA VAL A 345 3.33 -2.72 -19.91
C VAL A 345 1.83 -2.58 -19.72
N GLY A 346 1.21 -1.75 -20.56
CA GLY A 346 -0.24 -1.52 -20.58
C GLY A 346 -0.59 -0.05 -20.74
N THR A 347 -1.87 0.25 -20.78
CA THR A 347 -2.40 1.62 -20.88
C THR A 347 -2.45 2.29 -19.51
N GLY A 348 -1.90 3.50 -19.39
CA GLY A 348 -1.98 4.30 -18.17
C GLY A 348 -0.99 3.88 -17.06
N ILE A 349 0.07 3.18 -17.39
CA ILE A 349 1.03 2.62 -16.40
C ILE A 349 1.98 3.68 -15.82
N GLY A 350 2.05 4.88 -16.39
CA GLY A 350 2.95 5.92 -15.92
C GLY A 350 4.39 5.76 -16.43
N ASN A 351 5.35 6.21 -15.62
CA ASN A 351 6.75 6.21 -15.98
C ASN A 351 7.38 4.82 -15.91
N LYS A 352 8.49 4.66 -16.62
CA LYS A 352 9.31 3.44 -16.61
C LYS A 352 10.27 3.37 -15.41
N ARG A 353 10.08 4.21 -14.41
CA ARG A 353 10.83 4.20 -13.15
C ARG A 353 9.86 4.18 -11.99
N LYS A 354 9.91 3.13 -11.18
CA LYS A 354 9.00 2.93 -10.05
C LYS A 354 9.77 2.66 -8.76
N ILE A 355 9.19 3.08 -7.65
CA ILE A 355 9.68 2.75 -6.31
C ILE A 355 8.87 1.60 -5.78
N LEU A 356 9.56 0.58 -5.29
CA LEU A 356 8.96 -0.59 -4.67
C LEU A 356 9.32 -0.63 -3.18
N PHE A 357 8.33 -0.38 -2.35
CA PHE A 357 8.41 -0.60 -0.91
C PHE A 357 8.12 -2.06 -0.63
N CYS A 358 9.00 -2.76 0.07
CA CYS A 358 8.88 -4.20 0.30
C CYS A 358 8.94 -4.52 1.79
N GLY A 359 8.14 -5.51 2.22
CA GLY A 359 8.39 -6.23 3.46
C GLY A 359 9.61 -7.15 3.36
N SER A 360 10.06 -7.67 4.47
CA SER A 360 11.29 -8.44 4.59
C SER A 360 11.29 -9.73 3.76
N ASP A 361 10.17 -10.46 3.74
CA ASP A 361 10.05 -11.71 2.98
C ASP A 361 10.10 -11.47 1.47
N MET A 362 9.40 -10.43 1.00
CA MET A 362 9.43 -10.05 -0.41
C MET A 362 10.84 -9.61 -0.82
N LEU A 363 11.50 -8.78 -0.04
CA LEU A 363 12.87 -8.33 -0.33
C LEU A 363 13.86 -9.50 -0.31
N SER A 364 13.68 -10.46 0.63
CA SER A 364 14.47 -11.70 0.67
C SER A 364 14.27 -12.53 -0.59
N ALA A 365 13.03 -12.67 -1.07
CA ALA A 365 12.73 -13.40 -2.31
C ALA A 365 13.41 -12.76 -3.52
N PHE A 366 13.34 -11.44 -3.68
CA PHE A 366 14.05 -10.71 -4.73
C PHE A 366 15.58 -10.84 -4.61
N SER A 367 16.12 -10.81 -3.40
CA SER A 367 17.58 -10.90 -3.18
C SER A 367 18.16 -12.28 -3.47
N LYS A 368 17.33 -13.33 -3.50
CA LYS A 368 17.74 -14.71 -3.83
C LYS A 368 17.78 -14.98 -5.33
N ILE A 369 17.28 -14.08 -6.15
CA ILE A 369 17.26 -14.24 -7.60
C ILE A 369 18.69 -14.13 -8.16
N LYS A 370 19.08 -15.10 -8.97
CA LYS A 370 20.36 -15.11 -9.69
C LYS A 370 20.07 -15.06 -11.19
N SER A 371 19.64 -13.90 -11.66
CA SER A 371 19.29 -13.72 -13.07
C SER A 371 20.22 -12.71 -13.74
N GLU A 372 20.67 -13.02 -14.96
CA GLU A 372 21.40 -12.07 -15.81
C GLU A 372 20.48 -10.99 -16.41
N LYS A 373 19.17 -11.28 -16.48
CA LYS A 373 18.15 -10.38 -17.01
C LYS A 373 17.73 -9.30 -16.02
N PHE A 374 17.98 -9.53 -14.74
CA PHE A 374 17.65 -8.63 -13.65
C PHE A 374 18.95 -8.12 -13.03
N ARG A 375 19.44 -7.02 -13.52
CA ARG A 375 20.75 -6.50 -13.13
C ARG A 375 20.62 -5.55 -11.96
N LEU A 376 21.28 -5.89 -10.86
CA LEU A 376 21.48 -4.97 -9.76
C LEU A 376 22.47 -3.89 -10.23
N LYS A 377 22.01 -2.65 -10.26
CA LYS A 377 22.87 -1.47 -10.38
C LYS A 377 23.39 -1.03 -9.01
N ASP A 378 24.27 -0.06 -9.03
CA ASP A 378 24.74 0.58 -7.81
C ASP A 378 23.57 1.16 -7.00
N THR A 379 23.80 1.27 -5.69
CA THR A 379 22.84 1.91 -4.80
C THR A 379 22.62 3.36 -5.22
N VAL A 380 21.39 3.72 -5.51
CA VAL A 380 21.01 5.08 -5.91
C VAL A 380 20.48 5.82 -4.69
N GLU A 381 21.07 6.96 -4.41
CA GLU A 381 20.59 7.84 -3.33
C GLU A 381 19.67 8.91 -3.94
N VAL A 382 18.40 8.85 -3.58
CA VAL A 382 17.38 9.82 -3.99
C VAL A 382 16.61 10.25 -2.73
N TRP A 383 16.39 11.56 -2.57
CA TRP A 383 15.69 12.14 -1.40
C TRP A 383 16.26 11.70 -0.03
N ASN A 384 17.57 11.58 0.07
CA ASN A 384 18.29 11.08 1.27
C ASN A 384 17.93 9.63 1.65
N LEU A 385 17.35 8.86 0.74
CA LEU A 385 17.06 7.44 0.90
C LEU A 385 17.95 6.63 -0.05
N LYS A 386 18.46 5.52 0.44
CA LYS A 386 19.27 4.59 -0.35
C LYS A 386 18.37 3.49 -0.90
N PHE A 387 18.24 3.48 -2.22
CA PHE A 387 17.49 2.47 -2.95
C PHE A 387 18.44 1.50 -3.62
N LYS A 388 18.08 0.22 -3.66
CA LYS A 388 18.68 -0.72 -4.60
C LYS A 388 17.98 -0.56 -5.94
N SER A 389 18.72 -0.21 -6.97
CA SER A 389 18.20 -0.07 -8.33
C SER A 389 18.33 -1.38 -9.10
N TRP A 390 17.23 -1.81 -9.69
CA TRP A 390 17.16 -2.97 -10.56
C TRP A 390 16.76 -2.51 -11.95
N ASP A 391 17.60 -2.83 -12.95
CA ASP A 391 17.34 -2.53 -14.34
C ASP A 391 16.77 -3.75 -15.03
N THR A 392 15.63 -3.55 -15.68
CA THR A 392 14.92 -4.59 -16.44
C THR A 392 14.68 -4.10 -17.85
N ASP A 393 14.38 -5.01 -18.78
CA ASP A 393 14.10 -4.66 -20.19
C ASP A 393 12.89 -3.71 -20.34
N PHE A 394 12.01 -3.67 -19.36
CA PHE A 394 10.79 -2.85 -19.37
C PHE A 394 10.91 -1.54 -18.63
N GLY A 395 11.83 -1.44 -17.67
CA GLY A 395 12.01 -0.24 -16.85
C GLY A 395 12.89 -0.47 -15.62
N GLU A 396 13.05 0.57 -14.81
CA GLU A 396 13.86 0.59 -13.60
C GLU A 396 12.98 0.49 -12.36
N VAL A 397 13.33 -0.40 -11.44
CA VAL A 397 12.66 -0.58 -10.15
C VAL A 397 13.64 -0.22 -9.03
N LEU A 398 13.25 0.76 -8.22
CA LEU A 398 13.98 1.18 -7.02
C LEU A 398 13.38 0.50 -5.80
N THR A 399 14.09 -0.42 -5.17
CA THR A 399 13.58 -1.17 -4.02
C THR A 399 14.12 -0.62 -2.71
N ILE A 400 13.27 -0.54 -1.72
CA ILE A 400 13.60 -0.20 -0.35
C ILE A 400 12.81 -1.08 0.63
N HIS A 401 13.47 -1.54 1.69
CA HIS A 401 12.78 -2.21 2.79
C HIS A 401 11.97 -1.20 3.59
N HIS A 402 10.74 -1.58 3.93
CA HIS A 402 9.85 -0.75 4.74
C HIS A 402 9.31 -1.57 5.93
N GLU A 403 9.83 -1.29 7.11
CA GLU A 403 9.58 -2.06 8.33
C GLU A 403 8.10 -2.12 8.73
N LEU A 404 7.29 -1.11 8.36
CA LEU A 404 5.86 -1.12 8.68
C LEU A 404 5.08 -2.23 7.97
N PHE A 405 5.56 -2.76 6.86
CA PHE A 405 4.95 -3.95 6.26
C PHE A 405 5.10 -5.16 7.18
N ASP A 406 6.27 -5.32 7.78
CA ASP A 406 6.54 -6.44 8.70
C ASP A 406 5.74 -6.29 10.00
N VAL A 407 5.68 -5.08 10.57
CA VAL A 407 4.88 -4.78 11.78
C VAL A 407 3.39 -5.04 11.56
N ASN A 408 2.86 -4.72 10.37
CA ASN A 408 1.46 -4.96 10.04
C ASN A 408 1.17 -6.41 9.58
N GLY A 409 2.13 -7.33 9.66
CA GLY A 409 1.96 -8.73 9.26
C GLY A 409 1.85 -8.92 7.74
N MET A 410 2.42 -8.01 6.96
CA MET A 410 2.42 -8.00 5.50
C MET A 410 3.84 -8.11 4.93
N SER A 411 4.71 -8.91 5.58
CA SER A 411 6.11 -9.13 5.17
C SER A 411 6.23 -9.70 3.76
N ASP A 412 5.21 -10.42 3.31
CA ASP A 412 5.04 -11.00 1.97
C ASP A 412 4.57 -9.99 0.92
N CYS A 413 4.31 -8.75 1.31
CA CYS A 413 3.72 -7.74 0.45
C CYS A 413 4.73 -6.67 0.05
N GLY A 414 4.42 -6.00 -1.08
CA GLY A 414 5.13 -4.83 -1.55
C GLY A 414 4.20 -3.86 -2.28
N PHE A 415 4.60 -2.63 -2.35
CA PHE A 415 3.86 -1.57 -3.00
C PHE A 415 4.73 -0.85 -4.03
N ALA A 416 4.40 -1.02 -5.30
CA ALA A 416 5.07 -0.36 -6.41
C ALA A 416 4.37 0.96 -6.73
N MET A 417 5.10 2.06 -6.60
CA MET A 417 4.59 3.41 -6.78
C MET A 417 5.39 4.18 -7.84
N ASP A 418 4.69 4.97 -8.63
CA ASP A 418 5.31 6.00 -9.46
C ASP A 418 5.36 7.32 -8.68
N PRO A 419 6.55 7.82 -8.31
CA PRO A 419 6.68 9.00 -7.46
C PRO A 419 6.17 10.29 -8.10
N GLU A 420 6.07 10.35 -9.43
CA GLU A 420 5.58 11.55 -10.13
C GLU A 420 4.08 11.80 -9.90
N TYR A 421 3.32 10.74 -9.64
CA TYR A 421 1.88 10.82 -9.38
C TYR A 421 1.52 10.91 -7.90
N LEU A 422 2.51 10.92 -7.00
CA LEU A 422 2.31 11.20 -5.59
C LEU A 422 2.10 12.70 -5.37
N SER A 423 1.09 13.06 -4.58
CA SER A 423 0.83 14.44 -4.22
C SER A 423 0.43 14.54 -2.75
N LYS A 424 0.96 15.57 -2.06
CA LYS A 424 0.60 15.90 -0.68
C LYS A 424 -0.25 17.16 -0.66
N LYS A 425 -1.36 17.16 0.09
CA LYS A 425 -2.14 18.34 0.41
C LYS A 425 -2.05 18.59 1.90
N THR A 426 -1.75 19.84 2.24
CA THR A 426 -1.58 20.27 3.62
C THR A 426 -2.62 21.36 3.92
N HIS A 427 -3.51 21.09 4.88
CA HIS A 427 -4.49 22.04 5.35
C HIS A 427 -3.90 22.94 6.44
N VAL A 428 -3.21 22.34 7.42
CA VAL A 428 -2.42 23.01 8.43
C VAL A 428 -1.00 22.48 8.35
N SER A 429 -0.05 23.35 8.09
CA SER A 429 1.36 23.00 8.05
C SER A 429 1.85 22.58 9.44
N TRP A 430 2.92 21.82 9.47
CA TRP A 430 3.58 21.45 10.72
C TRP A 430 3.75 22.66 11.64
N ALA A 431 3.10 22.61 12.78
CA ALA A 431 3.08 23.68 13.77
C ALA A 431 3.40 23.11 15.15
N ARG A 432 4.22 23.85 15.88
CA ARG A 432 4.57 23.62 17.28
C ARG A 432 3.94 24.70 18.13
N ASN A 433 2.95 24.38 18.93
CA ASN A 433 2.22 25.30 19.79
C ASN A 433 2.56 25.02 21.24
N VAL A 434 3.07 26.02 21.93
CA VAL A 434 3.32 25.95 23.38
C VAL A 434 2.01 26.31 24.11
N LEU A 435 1.56 25.39 24.95
CA LEU A 435 0.38 25.60 25.78
C LEU A 435 0.81 25.96 27.20
N ASP A 436 0.37 27.10 27.69
CA ASP A 436 0.56 27.49 29.10
C ASP A 436 -0.65 27.04 29.93
N LEU A 437 -0.65 25.75 30.27
CA LEU A 437 -1.73 25.14 31.04
C LEU A 437 -1.77 25.67 32.48
N GLN A 438 -0.66 26.20 32.98
CA GLN A 438 -0.54 26.76 34.32
C GLN A 438 -1.26 28.11 34.42
N LYS A 439 -1.08 29.02 33.44
CA LYS A 439 -1.84 30.28 33.36
C LYS A 439 -3.32 30.06 33.11
N ALA A 440 -3.66 29.02 32.35
CA ALA A 440 -5.05 28.64 32.12
C ALA A 440 -5.73 28.02 33.35
N GLY A 441 -4.99 27.75 34.43
CA GLY A 441 -5.55 27.16 35.67
C GLY A 441 -5.94 25.69 35.56
N ILE A 442 -5.50 25.01 34.51
CA ILE A 442 -5.90 23.62 34.21
C ILE A 442 -4.96 22.63 34.90
N ARG A 443 -3.65 22.78 34.70
CA ARG A 443 -2.61 21.88 35.23
C ARG A 443 -1.30 22.66 35.45
N ARG A 444 -0.49 22.18 36.41
CA ARG A 444 0.85 22.72 36.67
C ARG A 444 1.89 21.99 35.80
N THR A 445 1.74 22.12 34.48
CA THR A 445 2.61 21.49 33.48
C THR A 445 2.91 22.47 32.37
N ASP A 446 4.10 22.37 31.79
CA ASP A 446 4.39 22.95 30.50
C ASP A 446 4.04 21.91 29.45
N ALA A 447 3.30 22.31 28.43
CA ALA A 447 2.87 21.43 27.35
C ALA A 447 3.23 22.02 26.00
N VAL A 448 3.59 21.14 25.08
CA VAL A 448 3.76 21.46 23.66
C VAL A 448 2.86 20.55 22.86
N VAL A 449 2.08 21.17 21.97
CA VAL A 449 1.28 20.44 20.99
C VAL A 449 1.90 20.62 19.62
N ILE A 450 2.22 19.50 19.00
CA ILE A 450 2.71 19.44 17.62
C ILE A 450 1.56 18.93 16.76
N GLN A 451 1.27 19.62 15.67
CA GLN A 451 0.12 19.35 14.81
C GLN A 451 0.48 19.48 13.35
N GLU A 452 -0.06 18.59 12.54
CA GLU A 452 -0.12 18.72 11.07
C GLU A 452 -1.47 18.17 10.57
N VAL A 453 -2.12 18.93 9.67
CA VAL A 453 -3.34 18.45 9.00
C VAL A 453 -3.03 18.27 7.53
N SER A 454 -2.95 17.02 7.09
CA SER A 454 -2.52 16.72 5.72
C SER A 454 -3.09 15.39 5.23
N CYS A 455 -2.97 15.17 3.92
CA CYS A 455 -3.28 13.91 3.26
C CYS A 455 -2.32 13.65 2.11
N LEU A 456 -2.14 12.35 1.82
CA LEU A 456 -1.48 11.88 0.61
C LEU A 456 -2.51 11.27 -0.35
N TYR A 457 -2.28 11.44 -1.64
CA TYR A 457 -3.05 10.74 -2.66
C TYR A 457 -2.22 10.44 -3.89
N LEU A 458 -2.61 9.39 -4.56
CA LEU A 458 -2.01 8.94 -5.81
C LEU A 458 -2.97 9.24 -6.96
N ARG A 459 -2.44 9.82 -8.03
CA ARG A 459 -3.15 9.96 -9.30
C ARG A 459 -2.91 8.73 -10.15
N TYR A 460 -3.84 8.41 -11.05
CA TYR A 460 -3.72 7.28 -11.97
C TYR A 460 -3.50 5.94 -11.25
N ALA A 461 -4.52 5.43 -10.62
CA ALA A 461 -4.50 4.16 -9.88
C ALA A 461 -3.79 3.02 -10.63
N LYS A 462 -3.96 2.94 -11.96
CA LYS A 462 -3.33 1.93 -12.83
C LYS A 462 -1.79 2.05 -12.93
N ALA A 463 -1.21 3.21 -12.53
CA ALA A 463 0.24 3.40 -12.50
C ALA A 463 0.89 2.77 -11.26
N HIS A 464 0.09 2.35 -10.29
CA HIS A 464 0.54 1.79 -9.02
C HIS A 464 0.06 0.36 -8.87
N ALA A 465 0.89 -0.48 -8.24
CA ALA A 465 0.56 -1.88 -8.06
C ALA A 465 0.84 -2.34 -6.63
N ARG A 466 -0.07 -3.12 -6.09
CA ARG A 466 0.18 -3.95 -4.91
C ARG A 466 0.80 -5.26 -5.38
N MET A 467 1.84 -5.67 -4.74
CA MET A 467 2.53 -6.91 -5.03
C MET A 467 2.42 -7.82 -3.81
N ARG A 468 2.21 -9.09 -4.04
CA ARG A 468 2.14 -10.08 -2.97
C ARG A 468 2.82 -11.36 -3.42
N LEU A 469 3.63 -11.95 -2.55
CA LEU A 469 4.21 -13.27 -2.80
C LEU A 469 3.10 -14.33 -2.90
N ALA A 470 3.29 -15.28 -3.82
CA ALA A 470 2.39 -16.42 -3.98
C ALA A 470 2.23 -17.15 -2.63
N LYS A 471 1.00 -17.54 -2.30
CA LYS A 471 0.67 -18.25 -1.07
C LYS A 471 0.38 -19.71 -1.37
N ALA A 472 0.46 -20.54 -0.33
CA ALA A 472 0.00 -21.91 -0.42
C ALA A 472 -1.42 -21.96 -0.97
N PRO A 473 -1.73 -22.83 -1.93
CA PRO A 473 -3.11 -23.02 -2.38
C PRO A 473 -3.98 -23.35 -1.16
N ALA A 474 -5.14 -22.68 -1.08
CA ALA A 474 -6.08 -22.94 -0.01
C ALA A 474 -6.41 -24.42 0.01
N GLN A 475 -6.14 -25.11 1.14
CA GLN A 475 -6.59 -26.46 1.31
C GLN A 475 -8.12 -26.45 1.28
N ASP A 476 -8.69 -27.17 0.32
CA ASP A 476 -10.14 -27.36 0.27
C ASP A 476 -10.57 -28.05 1.57
N LEU A 477 -11.11 -27.26 2.49
CA LEU A 477 -11.70 -27.75 3.75
C LEU A 477 -12.92 -28.67 3.53
N ASN A 478 -13.29 -28.93 2.29
CA ASN A 478 -14.42 -29.78 1.91
C ASN A 478 -13.99 -31.19 1.42
N ALA A 479 -12.73 -31.57 1.58
CA ALA A 479 -12.22 -32.90 1.19
C ALA A 479 -12.02 -33.82 2.41
N ALA A 480 -12.92 -33.78 3.38
CA ALA A 480 -12.96 -34.72 4.49
C ALA A 480 -14.39 -35.22 4.73
#